data_e041d6a2294404e6ed77a88e431aff7e
#
_entry.id   e041d6a2294404e6ed77a88e431aff7e
#
_cell.length_a   1.000
_cell.length_b   1.000
_cell.length_c   1.000
_cell.angle_alpha   90.00
_cell.angle_beta   90.00
_cell.angle_gamma   90.00
#
_symmetry.space_group_name_H-M   'P 1'
#
loop_
_entity.id
_entity.type
_entity.pdbx_description
1 polymer ?
#
loop_
_entity_poly.entity_id
_entity_poly.type
_entity_poly.pdbx_seq_one_letter_code
_entity_poly.pdbx_strand_id
1 'polypeptide(L)'
;EDDLDATVQRTHDLITDAAQRQLVSDVPLACFLSGGLDSSILSAVAARAYAARNETLHTWSVDYRENQRYFVKNSFQPTDDRDFAALMTDFLGTHHHRVVLDPEAVCAALRPAAEARGLPGMADVDSSLLLFCAAVKQGGTTVCLSGECADELFGGYPWYHREEILFEDTFPWSRSVGLRLGLLAPDVVRDGAAFVREHYLSTCRRAEKLPSDSKKDARMREMFVLNLDWFMATLLDRKDRMSMYSGLEVRVPFCDHRIVEYAYNMPWAFKALDGREKGIV
;
A
#
# COMPACT_ATOMS: atom_id res chain seq x y z
N GLU A 1 25.71 -12.75 6.63
CA GLU A 1 24.41 -12.19 7.07
C GLU A 1 24.67 -10.81 7.62
N ASP A 2 23.89 -9.81 7.20
CA ASP A 2 23.98 -8.45 7.74
C ASP A 2 23.48 -8.47 9.19
N ASP A 3 24.15 -7.71 10.06
CA ASP A 3 23.61 -7.41 11.39
C ASP A 3 22.47 -6.39 11.30
N LEU A 4 21.85 -6.05 12.43
CA LEU A 4 20.72 -5.12 12.46
C LEU A 4 21.12 -3.73 11.90
N ASP A 5 22.26 -3.18 12.31
CA ASP A 5 22.69 -1.83 11.92
C ASP A 5 22.97 -1.76 10.41
N ALA A 6 23.66 -2.77 9.87
CA ALA A 6 23.89 -2.90 8.43
C ALA A 6 22.57 -3.06 7.66
N THR A 7 21.62 -3.81 8.23
CA THR A 7 20.29 -4.02 7.61
C THR A 7 19.47 -2.73 7.59
N VAL A 8 19.47 -1.95 8.67
CA VAL A 8 18.83 -0.62 8.74
C VAL A 8 19.44 0.31 7.69
N GLN A 9 20.77 0.41 7.66
CA GLN A 9 21.47 1.27 6.69
C GLN A 9 21.17 0.85 5.25
N ARG A 10 21.20 -0.43 4.96
CA ARG A 10 20.93 -0.94 3.61
C ARG A 10 19.47 -0.70 3.19
N THR A 11 18.52 -0.87 4.11
CA THR A 11 17.11 -0.56 3.88
C THR A 11 16.91 0.92 3.56
N HIS A 12 17.49 1.81 4.38
CA HIS A 12 17.48 3.26 4.16
C HIS A 12 18.04 3.62 2.77
N ASP A 13 19.18 3.07 2.38
CA ASP A 13 19.85 3.39 1.13
C ASP A 13 19.02 2.92 -0.08
N LEU A 14 18.46 1.72 -0.01
CA LEU A 14 17.61 1.17 -1.07
C LEU A 14 16.34 2.00 -1.26
N ILE A 15 15.64 2.36 -0.18
CA ILE A 15 14.42 3.16 -0.24
C ILE A 15 14.74 4.56 -0.77
N THR A 16 15.82 5.18 -0.29
CA THR A 16 16.25 6.50 -0.73
C THR A 16 16.60 6.50 -2.23
N ASP A 17 17.41 5.55 -2.68
CA ASP A 17 17.79 5.43 -4.10
C ASP A 17 16.57 5.16 -5.00
N ALA A 18 15.67 4.27 -4.61
CA ALA A 18 14.46 3.97 -5.37
C ALA A 18 13.55 5.21 -5.48
N ALA A 19 13.36 5.95 -4.39
CA ALA A 19 12.58 7.18 -4.40
C ALA A 19 13.22 8.25 -5.28
N GLN A 20 14.54 8.48 -5.15
CA GLN A 20 15.26 9.48 -5.94
C GLN A 20 15.21 9.19 -7.44
N ARG A 21 15.35 7.93 -7.86
CA ARG A 21 15.24 7.53 -9.26
C ARG A 21 13.87 7.83 -9.84
N GLN A 22 12.81 7.72 -9.04
CA GLN A 22 11.44 7.97 -9.47
C GLN A 22 11.03 9.46 -9.43
N LEU A 23 11.91 10.36 -8.96
CA LEU A 23 11.70 11.81 -9.05
C LEU A 23 12.04 12.41 -10.42
N VAL A 24 12.60 11.64 -11.34
CA VAL A 24 12.88 12.11 -12.70
C VAL A 24 11.56 12.29 -13.45
N SER A 25 11.25 13.54 -13.84
CA SER A 25 10.00 13.89 -14.51
C SER A 25 10.15 15.20 -15.29
N ASP A 26 9.58 15.23 -16.49
CA ASP A 26 9.47 16.44 -17.32
C ASP A 26 8.14 17.20 -17.09
N VAL A 27 7.31 16.70 -16.17
CA VAL A 27 5.99 17.26 -15.85
C VAL A 27 5.86 17.43 -14.33
N PRO A 28 4.89 18.22 -13.84
CA PRO A 28 4.71 18.46 -12.41
C PRO A 28 4.53 17.16 -11.62
N LEU A 29 5.39 16.96 -10.61
CA LEU A 29 5.42 15.80 -9.74
C LEU A 29 5.08 16.21 -8.30
N ALA A 30 4.34 15.38 -7.60
CA ALA A 30 3.97 15.53 -6.20
C ALA A 30 4.08 14.20 -5.44
N CYS A 31 3.79 14.21 -4.14
CA CYS A 31 3.67 13.00 -3.33
C CYS A 31 2.28 12.88 -2.71
N PHE A 32 1.76 11.67 -2.58
CA PHE A 32 0.66 11.40 -1.68
C PHE A 32 1.19 11.37 -0.25
N LEU A 33 0.58 12.13 0.65
CA LEU A 33 0.99 12.25 2.04
C LEU A 33 -0.20 12.01 2.96
N SER A 34 -0.34 10.78 3.45
CA SER A 34 -1.39 10.40 4.40
C SER A 34 -1.03 10.72 5.86
N GLY A 35 0.25 10.95 6.16
CA GLY A 35 0.78 11.03 7.51
C GLY A 35 1.27 9.68 8.06
N GLY A 36 1.01 8.57 7.37
CA GLY A 36 1.62 7.27 7.66
C GLY A 36 3.13 7.25 7.34
N LEU A 37 3.84 6.30 7.93
CA LEU A 37 5.31 6.17 7.84
C LEU A 37 5.79 6.17 6.37
N ASP A 38 5.22 5.33 5.53
CA ASP A 38 5.67 5.10 4.16
C ASP A 38 5.57 6.37 3.29
N SER A 39 4.41 7.04 3.34
CA SER A 39 4.18 8.29 2.62
C SER A 39 5.06 9.43 3.14
N SER A 40 5.34 9.43 4.44
CA SER A 40 6.21 10.42 5.08
C SER A 40 7.66 10.26 4.64
N ILE A 41 8.18 9.04 4.56
CA ILE A 41 9.53 8.75 4.08
C ILE A 41 9.72 9.21 2.62
N LEU A 42 8.80 8.82 1.74
CA LEU A 42 8.89 9.24 0.33
C LEU A 42 8.79 10.75 0.17
N SER A 43 7.89 11.39 0.93
CA SER A 43 7.77 12.85 0.93
C SER A 43 9.02 13.53 1.47
N ALA A 44 9.70 12.97 2.48
CA ALA A 44 10.95 13.50 3.01
C ALA A 44 12.09 13.42 2.00
N VAL A 45 12.24 12.29 1.31
CA VAL A 45 13.25 12.14 0.23
C VAL A 45 12.96 13.12 -0.90
N ALA A 46 11.71 13.22 -1.33
CA ALA A 46 11.31 14.14 -2.40
C ALA A 46 11.49 15.61 -2.00
N ALA A 47 11.08 16.01 -0.78
CA ALA A 47 11.22 17.38 -0.30
C ALA A 47 12.69 17.82 -0.25
N ARG A 48 13.61 16.96 0.19
CA ARG A 48 15.06 17.24 0.15
C ARG A 48 15.56 17.45 -1.27
N ALA A 49 15.11 16.64 -2.23
CA ALA A 49 15.51 16.76 -3.63
C ALA A 49 14.97 18.06 -4.26
N TYR A 50 13.75 18.48 -3.90
CA TYR A 50 13.17 19.74 -4.35
C TYR A 50 13.87 20.95 -3.71
N ALA A 51 14.12 20.91 -2.41
CA ALA A 51 14.86 21.97 -1.71
C ALA A 51 16.27 22.21 -2.29
N ALA A 52 16.97 21.16 -2.71
CA ALA A 52 18.27 21.26 -3.38
C ALA A 52 18.21 22.03 -4.73
N ARG A 53 17.02 22.14 -5.32
CA ARG A 53 16.75 22.90 -6.54
C ARG A 53 16.09 24.26 -6.28
N ASN A 54 15.95 24.66 -5.01
CA ASN A 54 15.18 25.82 -4.55
C ASN A 54 13.69 25.75 -4.97
N GLU A 55 13.13 24.57 -4.99
CA GLU A 55 11.74 24.31 -5.30
C GLU A 55 11.02 23.78 -4.06
N THR A 56 9.70 23.99 -4.00
CA THR A 56 8.86 23.41 -2.93
C THR A 56 8.07 22.22 -3.47
N LEU A 57 8.14 21.09 -2.75
CA LEU A 57 7.36 19.90 -3.10
C LEU A 57 5.88 20.14 -2.83
N HIS A 58 5.02 19.75 -3.77
CA HIS A 58 3.59 19.64 -3.56
C HIS A 58 3.24 18.26 -2.98
N THR A 59 2.35 18.23 -1.98
CA THR A 59 1.83 16.99 -1.40
C THR A 59 0.31 16.99 -1.38
N TRP A 60 -0.28 15.80 -1.46
CA TRP A 60 -1.73 15.62 -1.54
C TRP A 60 -2.23 14.58 -0.55
N SER A 61 -3.34 14.89 0.14
CA SER A 61 -4.08 13.92 0.96
C SER A 61 -5.56 13.93 0.65
N VAL A 62 -6.24 12.84 0.97
CA VAL A 62 -7.68 12.70 0.86
C VAL A 62 -8.31 12.63 2.24
N ASP A 63 -9.48 13.24 2.38
CA ASP A 63 -10.33 13.16 3.56
C ASP A 63 -11.80 13.09 3.12
N TYR A 64 -12.70 12.80 4.03
CA TYR A 64 -14.15 12.73 3.77
C TYR A 64 -14.88 13.79 4.57
N ARG A 65 -15.95 14.34 3.97
CA ARG A 65 -16.80 15.31 4.66
C ARG A 65 -17.34 14.70 5.96
N GLU A 66 -17.24 15.47 7.05
CA GLU A 66 -17.65 15.07 8.40
C GLU A 66 -16.91 13.81 8.97
N ASN A 67 -15.75 13.46 8.44
CA ASN A 67 -14.98 12.31 8.91
C ASN A 67 -14.76 12.33 10.44
N GLN A 68 -14.47 13.50 11.01
CA GLN A 68 -14.29 13.65 12.47
C GLN A 68 -15.50 13.17 13.29
N ARG A 69 -16.70 13.30 12.74
CA ARG A 69 -17.94 12.90 13.42
C ARG A 69 -18.20 11.41 13.35
N TYR A 70 -17.79 10.78 12.25
CA TYR A 70 -18.11 9.39 11.95
C TYR A 70 -16.93 8.44 12.07
N PHE A 71 -15.71 8.95 12.22
CA PHE A 71 -14.53 8.12 12.36
C PHE A 71 -14.60 7.24 13.61
N VAL A 72 -14.53 5.93 13.39
CA VAL A 72 -14.43 4.93 14.44
C VAL A 72 -13.11 4.20 14.29
N LYS A 73 -12.28 4.27 15.32
CA LYS A 73 -11.00 3.55 15.37
C LYS A 73 -11.22 2.05 15.16
N ASN A 74 -10.39 1.46 14.34
CA ASN A 74 -10.41 0.02 14.09
C ASN A 74 -8.98 -0.53 14.03
N SER A 75 -8.85 -1.85 13.80
CA SER A 75 -7.54 -2.50 13.77
C SER A 75 -6.65 -2.13 12.59
N PHE A 76 -7.22 -1.57 11.51
CA PHE A 76 -6.47 -1.11 10.34
C PHE A 76 -6.17 0.39 10.40
N GLN A 77 -7.00 1.14 11.09
CA GLN A 77 -6.87 2.60 11.24
C GLN A 77 -7.10 2.97 12.71
N PRO A 78 -6.07 2.83 13.56
CA PRO A 78 -6.18 3.10 15.01
C PRO A 78 -6.19 4.58 15.34
N THR A 79 -5.77 5.44 14.43
CA THR A 79 -5.67 6.90 14.59
C THR A 79 -6.27 7.63 13.40
N ASP A 80 -6.62 8.89 13.60
CA ASP A 80 -6.93 9.82 12.52
C ASP A 80 -5.62 10.35 11.93
N ASP A 81 -5.39 10.08 10.65
CA ASP A 81 -4.12 10.37 9.99
C ASP A 81 -3.90 11.87 9.70
N ARG A 82 -4.93 12.70 9.83
CA ARG A 82 -4.88 14.14 9.49
C ARG A 82 -3.85 14.92 10.29
N ASP A 83 -3.76 14.64 11.59
CA ASP A 83 -2.82 15.35 12.47
C ASP A 83 -1.37 15.03 12.10
N PHE A 84 -1.10 13.79 11.70
CA PHE A 84 0.21 13.37 11.23
C PHE A 84 0.55 13.94 9.86
N ALA A 85 -0.43 14.03 8.95
CA ALA A 85 -0.22 14.67 7.65
C ALA A 85 0.11 16.17 7.81
N ALA A 86 -0.59 16.87 8.71
CA ALA A 86 -0.30 18.27 9.03
C ALA A 86 1.09 18.43 9.64
N LEU A 87 1.44 17.60 10.63
CA LEU A 87 2.77 17.61 11.26
C LEU A 87 3.89 17.42 10.24
N MET A 88 3.73 16.44 9.33
CA MET A 88 4.72 16.18 8.28
C MET A 88 4.79 17.30 7.26
N THR A 89 3.67 17.92 6.92
CA THR A 89 3.62 19.08 6.04
C THR A 89 4.45 20.24 6.58
N ASP A 90 4.23 20.58 7.86
CA ASP A 90 4.96 21.65 8.54
C ASP A 90 6.46 21.32 8.68
N PHE A 91 6.79 20.08 9.06
CA PHE A 91 8.16 19.61 9.22
C PHE A 91 8.96 19.64 7.92
N LEU A 92 8.33 19.25 6.80
CA LEU A 92 8.98 19.16 5.49
C LEU A 92 8.90 20.49 4.70
N GLY A 93 8.06 21.43 5.13
CA GLY A 93 7.84 22.69 4.43
C GLY A 93 7.20 22.50 3.05
N THR A 94 6.31 21.53 2.88
CA THR A 94 5.66 21.22 1.61
C THR A 94 4.43 22.11 1.36
N HIS A 95 4.07 22.26 0.08
CA HIS A 95 2.79 22.87 -0.28
C HIS A 95 1.72 21.79 -0.30
N HIS A 96 0.97 21.67 0.80
CA HIS A 96 0.00 20.61 0.99
C HIS A 96 -1.39 20.95 0.45
N HIS A 97 -2.00 20.01 -0.28
CA HIS A 97 -3.36 20.06 -0.79
C HIS A 97 -4.20 18.96 -0.17
N ARG A 98 -5.30 19.33 0.46
CA ARG A 98 -6.27 18.37 1.00
C ARG A 98 -7.51 18.31 0.14
N VAL A 99 -7.82 17.14 -0.39
CA VAL A 99 -9.04 16.84 -1.14
C VAL A 99 -10.07 16.29 -0.16
N VAL A 100 -11.21 16.95 -0.03
CA VAL A 100 -12.31 16.48 0.82
C VAL A 100 -13.41 15.92 -0.08
N LEU A 101 -13.62 14.61 0.03
CA LEU A 101 -14.63 13.90 -0.76
C LEU A 101 -16.00 13.93 -0.06
N ASP A 102 -16.99 14.11 -0.90
CA ASP A 102 -18.40 14.05 -0.50
C ASP A 102 -18.93 12.63 -0.64
N PRO A 103 -19.62 12.05 0.37
CA PRO A 103 -20.15 10.70 0.30
C PRO A 103 -21.08 10.46 -0.91
N GLU A 104 -21.89 11.46 -1.28
CA GLU A 104 -22.76 11.37 -2.45
C GLU A 104 -21.95 11.29 -3.76
N ALA A 105 -20.86 12.06 -3.85
CA ALA A 105 -19.95 12.00 -4.99
C ALA A 105 -19.23 10.63 -5.07
N VAL A 106 -18.80 10.08 -3.93
CA VAL A 106 -18.19 8.74 -3.86
C VAL A 106 -19.17 7.68 -4.32
N CYS A 107 -20.43 7.74 -3.89
CA CYS A 107 -21.50 6.84 -4.33
C CYS A 107 -21.76 6.96 -5.85
N ALA A 108 -21.84 8.18 -6.37
CA ALA A 108 -22.04 8.42 -7.80
C ALA A 108 -20.87 7.92 -8.66
N ALA A 109 -19.65 7.89 -8.10
CA ALA A 109 -18.45 7.42 -8.79
C ALA A 109 -18.28 5.89 -8.82
N LEU A 110 -19.15 5.10 -8.18
CA LEU A 110 -19.05 3.62 -8.18
C LEU A 110 -19.08 3.03 -9.59
N ARG A 111 -19.99 3.51 -10.44
CA ARG A 111 -20.05 3.05 -11.84
C ARG A 111 -18.86 3.50 -12.67
N PRO A 112 -18.47 4.78 -12.69
CA PRO A 112 -17.22 5.20 -13.34
C PRO A 112 -15.97 4.43 -12.87
N ALA A 113 -15.87 4.11 -11.59
CA ALA A 113 -14.76 3.30 -11.07
C ALA A 113 -14.78 1.87 -11.60
N ALA A 114 -15.95 1.23 -11.69
CA ALA A 114 -16.08 -0.09 -12.29
C ALA A 114 -15.76 -0.06 -13.80
N GLU A 115 -16.14 0.99 -14.52
CA GLU A 115 -15.81 1.20 -15.93
C GLU A 115 -14.28 1.41 -16.11
N ALA A 116 -13.65 2.23 -15.25
CA ALA A 116 -12.21 2.44 -15.26
C ALA A 116 -11.41 1.15 -15.03
N ARG A 117 -11.90 0.29 -14.14
CA ARG A 117 -11.29 -1.01 -13.83
C ARG A 117 -11.61 -2.08 -14.87
N GLY A 118 -12.69 -1.95 -15.63
CA GLY A 118 -13.20 -2.93 -16.56
C GLY A 118 -14.08 -4.02 -15.92
N LEU A 119 -14.23 -4.00 -14.58
CA LEU A 119 -15.08 -4.90 -13.79
C LEU A 119 -15.33 -4.29 -12.39
N PRO A 120 -16.37 -4.73 -11.67
CA PRO A 120 -16.56 -4.32 -10.28
C PRO A 120 -15.34 -4.68 -9.41
N GLY A 121 -14.92 -3.72 -8.59
CA GLY A 121 -13.74 -3.85 -7.74
C GLY A 121 -14.03 -3.65 -6.26
N MET A 122 -13.26 -2.78 -5.61
CA MET A 122 -13.32 -2.55 -4.16
C MET A 122 -14.33 -1.44 -3.77
N ALA A 123 -15.44 -1.34 -4.48
CA ALA A 123 -16.54 -0.44 -4.19
C ALA A 123 -16.12 1.02 -3.91
N ASP A 124 -16.46 1.54 -2.73
CA ASP A 124 -16.14 2.90 -2.29
C ASP A 124 -14.64 3.23 -2.27
N VAL A 125 -13.78 2.24 -2.06
CA VAL A 125 -12.33 2.42 -2.07
C VAL A 125 -11.83 2.78 -3.48
N ASP A 126 -12.37 2.11 -4.52
CA ASP A 126 -12.05 2.42 -5.91
C ASP A 126 -12.60 3.79 -6.33
N SER A 127 -13.85 4.09 -5.99
CA SER A 127 -14.48 5.38 -6.34
C SER A 127 -13.83 6.56 -5.62
N SER A 128 -13.44 6.40 -4.36
CA SER A 128 -12.69 7.42 -3.62
C SER A 128 -11.33 7.69 -4.25
N LEU A 129 -10.61 6.64 -4.63
CA LEU A 129 -9.31 6.78 -5.29
C LEU A 129 -9.44 7.46 -6.66
N LEU A 130 -10.46 7.10 -7.43
CA LEU A 130 -10.73 7.73 -8.72
C LEU A 130 -10.97 9.24 -8.59
N LEU A 131 -11.85 9.64 -7.65
CA LEU A 131 -12.13 11.06 -7.40
C LEU A 131 -10.92 11.81 -6.88
N PHE A 132 -10.15 11.19 -6.00
CA PHE A 132 -8.92 11.78 -5.48
C PHE A 132 -7.90 12.00 -6.60
N CYS A 133 -7.63 11.00 -7.45
CA CYS A 133 -6.70 11.13 -8.57
C CYS A 133 -7.18 12.19 -9.58
N ALA A 134 -8.49 12.28 -9.84
CA ALA A 134 -9.05 13.32 -10.70
C ALA A 134 -8.82 14.72 -10.13
N ALA A 135 -9.02 14.93 -8.83
CA ALA A 135 -8.77 16.20 -8.16
C ALA A 135 -7.28 16.58 -8.19
N VAL A 136 -6.38 15.62 -7.95
CA VAL A 136 -4.92 15.83 -8.05
C VAL A 136 -4.52 16.24 -9.46
N LYS A 137 -5.06 15.57 -10.47
CA LYS A 137 -4.81 15.93 -11.88
C LYS A 137 -5.34 17.31 -12.23
N GLN A 138 -6.55 17.65 -11.80
CA GLN A 138 -7.15 18.99 -12.00
C GLN A 138 -6.33 20.09 -11.30
N GLY A 139 -5.69 19.77 -10.18
CA GLY A 139 -4.77 20.65 -9.47
C GLY A 139 -3.40 20.85 -10.16
N GLY A 140 -3.22 20.32 -11.38
CA GLY A 140 -2.02 20.52 -12.20
C GLY A 140 -0.91 19.51 -12.01
N THR A 141 -1.08 18.51 -11.15
CA THR A 141 -0.12 17.41 -10.96
C THR A 141 -0.32 16.33 -12.03
N THR A 142 0.77 15.80 -12.57
CA THR A 142 0.72 14.73 -13.58
C THR A 142 1.36 13.43 -13.10
N VAL A 143 2.32 13.51 -12.19
CA VAL A 143 3.00 12.36 -11.58
C VAL A 143 2.90 12.45 -10.07
N CYS A 144 2.63 11.33 -9.38
CA CYS A 144 2.69 11.25 -7.92
C CYS A 144 3.51 10.04 -7.45
N LEU A 145 4.26 10.22 -6.36
CA LEU A 145 4.81 9.09 -5.60
C LEU A 145 3.80 8.63 -4.56
N SER A 146 3.68 7.31 -4.38
CA SER A 146 2.79 6.67 -3.39
C SER A 146 3.56 5.66 -2.55
N GLY A 147 3.22 5.57 -1.24
CA GLY A 147 3.87 4.67 -0.27
C GLY A 147 3.39 3.22 -0.33
N GLU A 148 2.61 2.82 -1.32
CA GLU A 148 2.14 1.43 -1.46
C GLU A 148 3.29 0.44 -1.61
N CYS A 149 3.04 -0.80 -1.29
CA CYS A 149 3.96 -1.94 -1.20
C CYS A 149 4.78 -2.02 0.11
N ALA A 150 4.93 -0.95 0.87
CA ALA A 150 5.70 -0.99 2.11
C ALA A 150 5.09 -1.96 3.14
N ASP A 151 3.77 -2.00 3.28
CA ASP A 151 3.06 -2.90 4.20
C ASP A 151 3.26 -4.38 3.82
N GLU A 152 3.23 -4.69 2.54
CA GLU A 152 3.46 -6.03 2.01
C GLU A 152 4.89 -6.51 2.29
N LEU A 153 5.86 -5.64 2.13
CA LEU A 153 7.28 -5.97 2.24
C LEU A 153 7.79 -6.02 3.68
N PHE A 154 7.32 -5.08 4.50
CA PHE A 154 7.82 -4.90 5.86
C PHE A 154 6.83 -5.32 6.96
N GLY A 155 5.69 -5.93 6.58
CA GLY A 155 4.75 -6.52 7.51
C GLY A 155 3.89 -5.51 8.26
N GLY A 156 3.33 -4.52 7.56
CA GLY A 156 2.47 -3.48 8.15
C GLY A 156 1.01 -3.91 8.39
N TYR A 157 0.62 -5.12 7.99
CA TYR A 157 -0.77 -5.57 8.15
C TYR A 157 -0.99 -6.39 9.40
N PRO A 158 -2.19 -6.32 10.03
CA PRO A 158 -2.51 -7.07 11.25
C PRO A 158 -2.31 -8.59 11.15
N TRP A 159 -2.48 -9.17 9.98
CA TRP A 159 -2.30 -10.62 9.79
C TRP A 159 -0.86 -11.12 9.91
N TYR A 160 0.12 -10.24 9.85
CA TYR A 160 1.50 -10.59 10.16
C TYR A 160 1.75 -10.73 11.67
N HIS A 161 0.95 -10.05 12.50
CA HIS A 161 1.18 -9.90 13.94
C HIS A 161 0.21 -10.72 14.79
N ARG A 162 -0.83 -11.32 14.19
CA ARG A 162 -1.84 -12.12 14.88
C ARG A 162 -1.67 -13.60 14.53
N GLU A 163 -1.22 -14.40 15.50
CA GLU A 163 -0.93 -15.82 15.28
C GLU A 163 -2.15 -16.62 14.83
N GLU A 164 -3.35 -16.26 15.33
CA GLU A 164 -4.60 -16.88 14.93
C GLU A 164 -4.94 -16.69 13.45
N ILE A 165 -4.41 -15.63 12.81
CA ILE A 165 -4.58 -15.38 11.37
C ILE A 165 -3.37 -15.89 10.60
N LEU A 166 -2.17 -15.66 11.12
CA LEU A 166 -0.91 -16.01 10.47
C LEU A 166 -0.85 -17.48 10.07
N PHE A 167 -1.32 -18.38 10.96
CA PHE A 167 -1.26 -19.82 10.75
C PHE A 167 -2.55 -20.43 10.18
N GLU A 168 -3.54 -19.63 9.78
CA GLU A 168 -4.69 -20.14 9.03
C GLU A 168 -4.27 -20.63 7.64
N ASP A 169 -4.88 -21.73 7.21
CA ASP A 169 -4.62 -22.36 5.91
C ASP A 169 -5.50 -21.72 4.80
N THR A 170 -5.41 -20.39 4.67
CA THR A 170 -6.15 -19.59 3.69
C THR A 170 -5.48 -18.23 3.45
N PHE A 171 -5.94 -17.49 2.43
CA PHE A 171 -5.56 -16.09 2.24
C PHE A 171 -6.04 -15.24 3.42
N PRO A 172 -5.15 -14.53 4.16
CA PRO A 172 -5.51 -13.83 5.39
C PRO A 172 -6.53 -12.70 5.20
N TRP A 173 -6.56 -12.08 4.03
CA TRP A 173 -7.52 -11.01 3.66
C TRP A 173 -8.82 -11.56 3.05
N SER A 174 -8.94 -12.87 2.83
CA SER A 174 -10.09 -13.50 2.15
C SER A 174 -10.62 -14.71 2.92
N ARG A 175 -10.91 -14.55 4.21
CA ARG A 175 -11.35 -15.61 5.11
C ARG A 175 -12.80 -16.07 4.91
N SER A 176 -13.63 -15.26 4.23
CA SER A 176 -15.06 -15.52 4.05
C SER A 176 -15.40 -15.99 2.62
N VAL A 177 -14.64 -16.95 2.09
CA VAL A 177 -14.83 -17.48 0.73
C VAL A 177 -16.26 -18.03 0.53
N GLY A 178 -16.78 -18.80 1.47
CA GLY A 178 -18.13 -19.36 1.39
C GLY A 178 -19.23 -18.32 1.28
N LEU A 179 -19.10 -17.18 2.00
CA LEU A 179 -20.05 -16.09 1.91
C LEU A 179 -20.07 -15.47 0.50
N ARG A 180 -18.90 -15.26 -0.09
CA ARG A 180 -18.78 -14.71 -1.46
C ARG A 180 -19.33 -15.66 -2.51
N LEU A 181 -19.04 -16.95 -2.38
CA LEU A 181 -19.58 -17.98 -3.28
C LEU A 181 -21.09 -18.07 -3.20
N GLY A 182 -21.69 -17.87 -2.02
CA GLY A 182 -23.14 -17.84 -1.82
C GLY A 182 -23.86 -16.67 -2.51
N LEU A 183 -23.13 -15.63 -2.98
CA LEU A 183 -23.67 -14.53 -3.77
C LEU A 183 -23.70 -14.84 -5.27
N LEU A 184 -23.00 -15.86 -5.72
CA LEU A 184 -22.92 -16.24 -7.13
C LEU A 184 -23.98 -17.29 -7.47
N ALA A 185 -24.47 -17.23 -8.71
CA ALA A 185 -25.32 -18.30 -9.22
C ALA A 185 -24.53 -19.63 -9.28
N PRO A 186 -25.17 -20.79 -9.00
CA PRO A 186 -24.47 -22.07 -8.86
C PRO A 186 -23.68 -22.54 -10.09
N ASP A 187 -24.02 -22.03 -11.26
CA ASP A 187 -23.41 -22.37 -12.55
C ASP A 187 -22.25 -21.43 -12.95
N VAL A 188 -22.05 -20.32 -12.23
CA VAL A 188 -21.01 -19.32 -12.55
C VAL A 188 -19.62 -19.84 -12.17
N VAL A 189 -19.47 -20.43 -11.00
CA VAL A 189 -18.20 -20.96 -10.51
C VAL A 189 -18.38 -22.37 -10.00
N ARG A 190 -17.75 -23.36 -10.68
CA ARG A 190 -17.69 -24.73 -10.21
C ARG A 190 -16.59 -24.86 -9.18
N ASP A 191 -16.94 -25.43 -8.00
CA ASP A 191 -16.00 -25.71 -6.92
C ASP A 191 -15.08 -24.53 -6.56
N GLY A 192 -15.64 -23.36 -6.34
CA GLY A 192 -14.89 -22.14 -6.06
C GLY A 192 -14.03 -22.22 -4.79
N ALA A 193 -14.44 -23.05 -3.81
CA ALA A 193 -13.65 -23.26 -2.60
C ALA A 193 -12.36 -24.02 -2.92
N ALA A 194 -12.41 -25.09 -3.71
CA ALA A 194 -11.24 -25.84 -4.16
C ALA A 194 -10.34 -24.98 -5.03
N PHE A 195 -10.91 -24.15 -5.92
CA PHE A 195 -10.15 -23.18 -6.74
C PHE A 195 -9.32 -22.24 -5.87
N VAL A 196 -9.93 -21.59 -4.89
CA VAL A 196 -9.23 -20.67 -3.99
C VAL A 196 -8.14 -21.38 -3.19
N ARG A 197 -8.46 -22.59 -2.67
CA ARG A 197 -7.51 -23.41 -1.91
C ARG A 197 -6.30 -23.84 -2.76
N GLU A 198 -6.52 -24.25 -3.99
CA GLU A 198 -5.46 -24.66 -4.90
C GLU A 198 -4.49 -23.50 -5.19
N HIS A 199 -5.01 -22.32 -5.49
CA HIS A 199 -4.19 -21.12 -5.69
C HIS A 199 -3.40 -20.75 -4.44
N TYR A 200 -4.02 -20.78 -3.27
CA TYR A 200 -3.34 -20.55 -2.00
C TYR A 200 -2.18 -21.55 -1.80
N LEU A 201 -2.45 -22.85 -1.89
CA LEU A 201 -1.43 -23.89 -1.68
C LEU A 201 -0.31 -23.84 -2.73
N SER A 202 -0.62 -23.58 -4.00
CA SER A 202 0.37 -23.47 -5.06
C SER A 202 1.30 -22.28 -4.81
N THR A 203 0.77 -21.16 -4.30
CA THR A 203 1.55 -19.98 -3.95
C THR A 203 2.46 -20.26 -2.75
N CYS A 204 1.95 -20.86 -1.68
CA CYS A 204 2.77 -21.25 -0.52
C CYS A 204 3.93 -22.17 -0.89
N ARG A 205 3.72 -23.10 -1.85
CA ARG A 205 4.77 -24.02 -2.34
C ARG A 205 5.90 -23.30 -3.09
N ARG A 206 5.67 -22.11 -3.65
CA ARG A 206 6.69 -21.29 -4.34
C ARG A 206 7.57 -20.49 -3.39
N ALA A 207 7.15 -20.35 -2.13
CA ALA A 207 7.97 -19.65 -1.14
C ALA A 207 9.23 -20.49 -0.83
N GLU A 208 10.38 -19.97 -1.20
CA GLU A 208 11.67 -20.58 -0.86
C GLU A 208 11.93 -20.44 0.64
N LYS A 209 12.24 -21.55 1.29
CA LYS A 209 12.49 -21.65 2.73
C LYS A 209 13.91 -22.12 2.96
N LEU A 210 14.54 -21.61 4.01
CA LEU A 210 15.86 -22.06 4.41
C LEU A 210 15.73 -23.26 5.37
N PRO A 211 16.67 -24.21 5.35
CA PRO A 211 16.71 -25.32 6.32
C PRO A 211 16.78 -24.85 7.78
N SER A 212 17.28 -23.65 8.01
CA SER A 212 17.40 -23.01 9.33
C SER A 212 16.18 -22.21 9.75
N ASP A 213 15.16 -22.03 8.86
CA ASP A 213 13.99 -21.25 9.20
C ASP A 213 13.21 -21.89 10.36
N SER A 214 12.84 -21.08 11.34
CA SER A 214 11.84 -21.50 12.32
C SER A 214 10.48 -21.70 11.63
N LYS A 215 9.53 -22.37 12.32
CA LYS A 215 8.15 -22.48 11.81
C LYS A 215 7.55 -21.13 11.48
N LYS A 216 7.85 -20.09 12.27
CA LYS A 216 7.36 -18.73 12.06
C LYS A 216 8.03 -18.09 10.83
N ASP A 217 9.34 -18.19 10.71
CA ASP A 217 10.06 -17.59 9.57
C ASP A 217 9.66 -18.25 8.25
N ALA A 218 9.55 -19.56 8.22
CA ALA A 218 9.04 -20.28 7.06
C ALA A 218 7.61 -19.81 6.67
N ARG A 219 6.74 -19.58 7.66
CA ARG A 219 5.40 -19.04 7.42
C ARG A 219 5.44 -17.59 6.96
N MET A 220 6.35 -16.75 7.50
CA MET A 220 6.52 -15.37 7.04
C MET A 220 6.96 -15.29 5.58
N ARG A 221 7.79 -16.22 5.10
CA ARG A 221 8.14 -16.30 3.67
C ARG A 221 6.92 -16.64 2.80
N GLU A 222 6.08 -17.59 3.24
CA GLU A 222 4.80 -17.86 2.56
C GLU A 222 3.90 -16.63 2.52
N MET A 223 3.75 -15.94 3.64
CA MET A 223 2.95 -14.72 3.75
C MET A 223 3.48 -13.61 2.84
N PHE A 224 4.79 -13.48 2.72
CA PHE A 224 5.41 -12.51 1.82
C PHE A 224 5.00 -12.79 0.35
N VAL A 225 5.16 -14.03 -0.11
CA VAL A 225 4.81 -14.41 -1.48
C VAL A 225 3.29 -14.30 -1.73
N LEU A 226 2.46 -14.69 -0.75
CA LEU A 226 1.01 -14.51 -0.84
C LEU A 226 0.63 -13.04 -1.00
N ASN A 227 1.22 -12.16 -0.19
CA ASN A 227 0.96 -10.71 -0.28
C ASN A 227 1.45 -10.15 -1.62
N LEU A 228 2.65 -10.51 -2.05
CA LEU A 228 3.26 -10.00 -3.28
C LEU A 228 2.43 -10.36 -4.52
N ASP A 229 2.09 -11.65 -4.65
CA ASP A 229 1.44 -12.17 -5.85
C ASP A 229 -0.05 -11.83 -5.97
N TRP A 230 -0.73 -11.65 -4.84
CA TRP A 230 -2.19 -11.50 -4.83
C TRP A 230 -2.64 -10.16 -4.29
N PHE A 231 -2.28 -9.81 -3.07
CA PHE A 231 -2.80 -8.62 -2.42
C PHE A 231 -2.19 -7.35 -3.03
N MET A 232 -0.86 -7.28 -3.08
CA MET A 232 -0.13 -6.17 -3.68
C MET A 232 -0.48 -6.01 -5.17
N ALA A 233 -0.51 -7.10 -5.94
CA ALA A 233 -0.89 -7.06 -7.34
C ALA A 233 -2.29 -6.47 -7.54
N THR A 234 -3.26 -6.82 -6.66
CA THR A 234 -4.61 -6.26 -6.69
C THR A 234 -4.62 -4.77 -6.33
N LEU A 235 -3.83 -4.35 -5.35
CA LEU A 235 -3.73 -2.93 -4.96
C LEU A 235 -3.06 -2.08 -6.05
N LEU A 236 -2.03 -2.61 -6.70
CA LEU A 236 -1.35 -1.94 -7.81
C LEU A 236 -2.25 -1.82 -9.04
N ASP A 237 -2.98 -2.87 -9.41
CA ASP A 237 -3.98 -2.81 -10.49
C ASP A 237 -5.04 -1.76 -10.18
N ARG A 238 -5.56 -1.73 -8.96
CA ARG A 238 -6.51 -0.70 -8.53
C ARG A 238 -5.92 0.71 -8.65
N LYS A 239 -4.69 0.89 -8.16
CA LYS A 239 -4.02 2.20 -8.20
C LYS A 239 -3.85 2.66 -9.64
N ASP A 240 -3.29 1.82 -10.48
CA ASP A 240 -3.05 2.11 -11.89
C ASP A 240 -4.34 2.46 -12.63
N ARG A 241 -5.38 1.62 -12.52
CA ARG A 241 -6.65 1.83 -13.21
C ARG A 241 -7.33 3.12 -12.80
N MET A 242 -7.40 3.43 -11.50
CA MET A 242 -8.06 4.64 -11.01
C MET A 242 -7.26 5.90 -11.34
N SER A 243 -5.95 5.87 -11.21
CA SER A 243 -5.12 7.03 -11.49
C SER A 243 -5.00 7.31 -12.99
N MET A 244 -4.75 6.29 -13.80
CA MET A 244 -4.60 6.44 -15.25
C MET A 244 -5.90 6.81 -15.96
N TYR A 245 -7.06 6.37 -15.45
CA TYR A 245 -8.35 6.85 -15.95
C TYR A 245 -8.50 8.37 -15.81
N SER A 246 -7.87 8.97 -14.81
CA SER A 246 -7.80 10.41 -14.60
C SER A 246 -6.60 11.08 -15.29
N GLY A 247 -5.72 10.33 -15.96
CA GLY A 247 -4.51 10.84 -16.58
C GLY A 247 -3.42 11.23 -15.57
N LEU A 248 -3.42 10.62 -14.39
CA LEU A 248 -2.41 10.79 -13.34
C LEU A 248 -1.52 9.53 -13.28
N GLU A 249 -0.22 9.68 -13.51
CA GLU A 249 0.75 8.61 -13.30
C GLU A 249 1.07 8.49 -11.81
N VAL A 250 0.94 7.29 -11.24
CA VAL A 250 1.36 7.03 -9.86
C VAL A 250 2.52 6.05 -9.84
N ARG A 251 3.61 6.46 -9.21
CA ARG A 251 4.83 5.67 -9.03
C ARG A 251 4.89 5.14 -7.60
N VAL A 252 5.43 3.93 -7.45
CA VAL A 252 5.48 3.18 -6.18
C VAL A 252 6.92 2.72 -5.86
N PRO A 253 7.76 3.61 -5.30
CA PRO A 253 9.17 3.32 -5.07
C PRO A 253 9.44 2.07 -4.24
N PHE A 254 8.59 1.74 -3.28
CA PHE A 254 8.72 0.51 -2.48
C PHE A 254 8.62 -0.77 -3.30
N CYS A 255 8.01 -0.73 -4.50
CA CYS A 255 7.97 -1.88 -5.42
C CYS A 255 9.26 -2.09 -6.24
N ASP A 256 10.34 -1.35 -5.96
CA ASP A 256 11.64 -1.62 -6.58
C ASP A 256 12.08 -3.05 -6.27
N HIS A 257 12.41 -3.82 -7.31
CA HIS A 257 12.76 -5.23 -7.17
C HIS A 257 13.92 -5.47 -6.20
N ARG A 258 14.85 -4.51 -6.05
CA ARG A 258 15.98 -4.60 -5.12
C ARG A 258 15.51 -4.52 -3.66
N ILE A 259 14.49 -3.69 -3.39
CA ILE A 259 13.85 -3.62 -2.07
C ILE A 259 13.08 -4.93 -1.81
N VAL A 260 12.33 -5.41 -2.79
CA VAL A 260 11.56 -6.67 -2.69
C VAL A 260 12.49 -7.85 -2.37
N GLU A 261 13.57 -8.00 -3.13
CA GLU A 261 14.56 -9.07 -2.92
C GLU A 261 15.23 -8.99 -1.55
N TYR A 262 15.64 -7.78 -1.15
CA TYR A 262 16.26 -7.57 0.15
C TYR A 262 15.28 -7.84 1.30
N ALA A 263 14.07 -7.32 1.21
CA ALA A 263 13.02 -7.54 2.20
C ALA A 263 12.61 -9.02 2.32
N TYR A 264 12.57 -9.78 1.22
CA TYR A 264 12.31 -11.22 1.28
C TYR A 264 13.33 -11.98 2.13
N ASN A 265 14.60 -11.60 2.00
CA ASN A 265 15.71 -12.25 2.71
C ASN A 265 15.93 -11.73 4.15
N MET A 266 15.26 -10.64 4.52
CA MET A 266 15.39 -10.04 5.85
C MET A 266 14.69 -10.89 6.91
N PRO A 267 15.36 -11.17 8.05
CA PRO A 267 14.75 -11.85 9.19
C PRO A 267 13.50 -11.12 9.68
N TRP A 268 12.45 -11.87 10.02
CA TRP A 268 11.22 -11.27 10.54
C TRP A 268 11.45 -10.42 11.80
N ALA A 269 12.35 -10.85 12.67
CA ALA A 269 12.70 -10.12 13.89
C ALA A 269 13.17 -8.68 13.62
N PHE A 270 13.81 -8.42 12.47
CA PHE A 270 14.23 -7.08 12.07
C PHE A 270 13.06 -6.26 11.53
N LYS A 271 12.16 -6.87 10.76
CA LYS A 271 10.95 -6.18 10.27
C LYS A 271 10.03 -5.75 11.41
N ALA A 272 9.90 -6.59 12.43
CA ALA A 272 9.07 -6.34 13.62
C ALA A 272 9.91 -5.90 14.82
N LEU A 273 10.89 -5.02 14.60
CA LEU A 273 11.79 -4.52 15.63
C LEU A 273 10.99 -3.89 16.79
N ASP A 274 11.34 -4.25 18.01
CA ASP A 274 10.64 -3.84 19.25
C ASP A 274 9.14 -4.16 19.27
N GLY A 275 8.72 -5.17 18.50
CA GLY A 275 7.32 -5.57 18.38
C GLY A 275 6.44 -4.57 17.61
N ARG A 276 7.04 -3.64 16.89
CA ARG A 276 6.35 -2.64 16.08
C ARG A 276 6.15 -3.12 14.64
N GLU A 277 5.01 -2.76 14.08
CA GLU A 277 4.77 -2.91 12.64
C GLU A 277 5.77 -2.05 11.86
N LYS A 278 6.42 -2.65 10.85
CA LYS A 278 7.46 -1.98 10.05
C LYS A 278 8.58 -1.35 10.90
N GLY A 279 8.96 -2.00 12.00
CA GLY A 279 9.90 -1.42 12.98
C GLY A 279 11.31 -1.13 12.45
N ILE A 280 11.66 -1.65 11.27
CA ILE A 280 12.95 -1.36 10.59
C ILE A 280 12.89 -0.14 9.67
N VAL A 281 11.71 0.28 9.27
CA VAL A 281 11.49 1.41 8.34
C VAL A 281 11.26 2.69 9.14
#